data_a3805ec712ffebbd17e8f64cf87ecdba
#
_entry.id   a3805ec712ffebbd17e8f64cf87ecdba
#
_cell.length_a   1.000
_cell.length_b   1.000
_cell.length_c   1.000
_cell.angle_alpha   90.00
_cell.angle_beta   90.00
_cell.angle_gamma   90.00
#
_symmetry.space_group_name_H-M   'P 1'
#
loop_
_entity.id
_entity.type
_entity.pdbx_description
1 polymer ?
#
loop_
_entity_poly.entity_id
_entity_poly.type
_entity_poly.pdbx_seq_one_letter_code
_entity_poly.pdbx_strand_id
1 'polypeptide(L)'
;THSLIAGIRTSPCSFDSIGNFAISYVMTYLAYLPSLICGIAVSVEDIRLRRVPRLWIAIGCLAQLVAVIIVAVMANTMFLLVQAPLFAVLSAVLQAGLSMVKPGSMGFGDVTCTLAMGLAVGMAGLTAVVVWWLAMGLLGLAWMALWLRFDPQRRSDHAGKVPFAPAIVCAAVVAVIATTLL
;
A
#
# COMPACT_ATOMS: atom_id res chain seq x y z
N THR A 1 42.85 -23.36 -47.08
CA THR A 1 42.20 -24.39 -46.29
C THR A 1 42.64 -24.38 -44.84
N HIS A 2 42.18 -23.48 -44.02
CA HIS A 2 42.33 -23.59 -42.56
C HIS A 2 41.16 -22.89 -41.86
N SER A 3 40.41 -23.71 -41.13
CA SER A 3 39.72 -23.45 -39.86
C SER A 3 38.74 -22.28 -39.80
N LEU A 4 37.49 -22.64 -40.02
CA LEU A 4 36.30 -22.00 -39.51
C LEU A 4 35.65 -22.96 -38.49
N ILE A 5 36.31 -23.05 -37.31
CA ILE A 5 35.69 -23.57 -36.12
C ILE A 5 36.00 -22.55 -35.04
N ALA A 6 35.30 -21.43 -35.09
CA ALA A 6 35.25 -20.46 -33.99
C ALA A 6 34.01 -20.78 -33.14
N GLY A 7 34.29 -21.47 -32.04
CA GLY A 7 33.68 -21.43 -30.78
C GLY A 7 32.26 -20.84 -30.62
N ILE A 8 31.27 -21.69 -30.60
CA ILE A 8 30.04 -21.40 -29.90
C ILE A 8 30.43 -21.28 -28.42
N ARG A 9 30.71 -20.05 -28.00
CA ARG A 9 30.88 -19.69 -26.60
C ARG A 9 29.48 -19.71 -26.01
N THR A 10 29.07 -20.88 -25.50
CA THR A 10 27.91 -21.00 -24.62
C THR A 10 28.20 -20.16 -23.37
N SER A 11 27.69 -18.96 -23.36
CA SER A 11 27.70 -18.12 -22.17
C SER A 11 26.93 -18.83 -21.06
N PRO A 12 27.51 -19.04 -19.88
CA PRO A 12 26.79 -19.60 -18.73
C PRO A 12 25.93 -18.53 -18.07
N CYS A 13 25.04 -17.89 -18.83
CA CYS A 13 24.31 -16.70 -18.39
C CYS A 13 22.81 -16.88 -18.19
N SER A 14 22.30 -18.10 -18.01
CA SER A 14 20.84 -18.25 -17.98
C SER A 14 20.25 -18.66 -16.64
N PHE A 15 20.96 -19.39 -15.82
CA PHE A 15 20.37 -19.95 -14.60
C PHE A 15 20.48 -18.99 -13.40
N ASP A 16 21.60 -18.31 -13.23
CA ASP A 16 21.81 -17.34 -12.15
C ASP A 16 20.95 -16.06 -12.32
N SER A 17 20.68 -15.69 -13.60
CA SER A 17 19.82 -14.54 -13.89
C SER A 17 18.36 -14.80 -13.48
N ILE A 18 17.84 -15.99 -13.70
CA ILE A 18 16.46 -16.36 -13.36
C ILE A 18 16.30 -16.46 -11.85
N GLY A 19 17.28 -17.02 -11.14
CA GLY A 19 17.27 -17.11 -9.69
C GLY A 19 17.30 -15.72 -9.03
N ASN A 20 18.19 -14.84 -9.47
CA ASN A 20 18.28 -13.46 -8.96
C ASN A 20 17.03 -12.63 -9.28
N PHE A 21 16.42 -12.86 -10.44
CA PHE A 21 15.18 -12.21 -10.85
C PHE A 21 14.01 -12.63 -9.93
N ALA A 22 13.84 -13.95 -9.71
CA ALA A 22 12.79 -14.47 -8.84
C ALA A 22 12.95 -14.01 -7.39
N ILE A 23 14.18 -14.00 -6.85
CA ILE A 23 14.48 -13.52 -5.50
C ILE A 23 14.15 -12.02 -5.38
N SER A 24 14.48 -11.23 -6.38
CA SER A 24 14.18 -9.79 -6.38
C SER A 24 12.67 -9.51 -6.36
N TYR A 25 11.88 -10.25 -7.13
CA TYR A 25 10.42 -10.14 -7.09
C TYR A 25 9.85 -10.54 -5.74
N VAL A 26 10.25 -11.69 -5.20
CA VAL A 26 9.77 -12.16 -3.89
C VAL A 26 10.10 -11.15 -2.79
N MET A 27 11.30 -10.59 -2.78
CA MET A 27 11.71 -9.55 -1.82
C MET A 27 10.87 -8.28 -1.96
N THR A 28 10.53 -7.89 -3.19
CA THR A 28 9.68 -6.72 -3.42
C THR A 28 8.28 -6.93 -2.85
N TYR A 29 7.67 -8.10 -3.06
CA TYR A 29 6.34 -8.39 -2.48
C TYR A 29 6.37 -8.51 -0.96
N LEU A 30 7.41 -9.12 -0.38
CA LEU A 30 7.58 -9.21 1.07
C LEU A 30 7.68 -7.82 1.72
N ALA A 31 8.20 -6.84 0.99
CA ALA A 31 8.31 -5.47 1.49
C ALA A 31 6.96 -4.77 1.71
N TYR A 32 5.88 -5.23 1.10
CA TYR A 32 4.53 -4.69 1.32
C TYR A 32 3.80 -5.34 2.52
N LEU A 33 4.29 -6.48 3.02
CA LEU A 33 3.64 -7.23 4.10
C LEU A 33 3.41 -6.42 5.38
N PRO A 34 4.36 -5.61 5.89
CA PRO A 34 4.15 -4.87 7.13
C PRO A 34 2.93 -3.95 7.07
N SER A 35 2.79 -3.17 5.98
CA SER A 35 1.62 -2.32 5.77
C SER A 35 0.35 -3.12 5.55
N LEU A 36 0.41 -4.23 4.84
CA LEU A 36 -0.77 -5.07 4.59
C LEU A 36 -1.30 -5.67 5.89
N ILE A 37 -0.43 -6.25 6.72
CA ILE A 37 -0.81 -6.83 8.03
C ILE A 37 -1.39 -5.75 8.93
N CYS A 38 -0.72 -4.60 9.03
CA CYS A 38 -1.19 -3.46 9.79
C CYS A 38 -2.55 -2.97 9.27
N GLY A 39 -2.70 -2.84 7.95
CA GLY A 39 -3.93 -2.39 7.30
C GLY A 39 -5.10 -3.33 7.57
N ILE A 40 -4.90 -4.64 7.49
CA ILE A 40 -5.93 -5.64 7.81
C ILE A 40 -6.32 -5.53 9.28
N ALA A 41 -5.35 -5.46 10.21
CA ALA A 41 -5.61 -5.34 11.63
C ALA A 41 -6.43 -4.07 11.94
N VAL A 42 -6.01 -2.92 11.39
CA VAL A 42 -6.71 -1.64 11.54
C VAL A 42 -8.11 -1.70 10.93
N SER A 43 -8.29 -2.32 9.76
CA SER A 43 -9.59 -2.48 9.12
C SER A 43 -10.57 -3.32 9.97
N VAL A 44 -10.09 -4.39 10.59
CA VAL A 44 -10.90 -5.23 11.48
C VAL A 44 -11.33 -4.44 12.73
N GLU A 45 -10.41 -3.69 13.33
CA GLU A 45 -10.70 -2.85 14.49
C GLU A 45 -11.67 -1.70 14.12
N ASP A 46 -11.50 -1.07 12.97
CA ASP A 46 -12.39 -0.01 12.49
C ASP A 46 -13.81 -0.53 12.26
N ILE A 47 -13.98 -1.73 11.70
CA ILE A 47 -15.28 -2.36 11.53
C ILE A 47 -15.92 -2.71 12.89
N ARG A 48 -15.12 -3.20 13.85
CA ARG A 48 -15.63 -3.70 15.15
C ARG A 48 -15.89 -2.58 16.14
N LEU A 49 -14.93 -1.70 16.35
CA LEU A 49 -14.88 -0.74 17.44
C LEU A 49 -14.99 0.71 16.99
N ARG A 50 -14.98 0.99 15.69
CA ARG A 50 -14.96 2.35 15.13
C ARG A 50 -13.84 3.22 15.72
N ARG A 51 -12.74 2.56 16.08
CA ARG A 51 -11.54 3.19 16.62
C ARG A 51 -10.33 2.61 15.94
N VAL A 52 -9.46 3.51 15.49
CA VAL A 52 -8.17 3.13 14.91
C VAL A 52 -7.10 3.25 16.01
N PRO A 53 -6.51 2.14 16.47
CA PRO A 53 -5.51 2.16 17.52
C PRO A 53 -4.21 2.79 16.98
N ARG A 54 -3.86 3.96 17.50
CA ARG A 54 -2.68 4.75 17.07
C ARG A 54 -1.38 3.96 17.17
N LEU A 55 -1.27 3.11 18.19
CA LEU A 55 -0.08 2.28 18.41
C LEU A 55 0.15 1.29 17.26
N TRP A 56 -0.89 0.64 16.76
CA TRP A 56 -0.79 -0.30 15.64
C TRP A 56 -0.33 0.40 14.35
N ILE A 57 -0.84 1.60 14.10
CA ILE A 57 -0.39 2.40 12.95
C ILE A 57 1.07 2.82 13.10
N ALA A 58 1.47 3.28 14.30
CA ALA A 58 2.86 3.67 14.53
C ALA A 58 3.83 2.48 14.33
N ILE A 59 3.48 1.29 14.84
CA ILE A 59 4.26 0.08 14.63
C ILE A 59 4.28 -0.31 13.14
N GLY A 60 3.13 -0.25 12.46
CA GLY A 60 3.02 -0.55 11.03
C GLY A 60 3.85 0.41 10.16
N CYS A 61 3.79 1.72 10.44
CA CYS A 61 4.61 2.71 9.74
C CYS A 61 6.10 2.49 9.97
N LEU A 62 6.52 2.20 11.21
CA LEU A 62 7.91 1.92 11.53
C LEU A 62 8.40 0.66 10.82
N ALA A 63 7.64 -0.43 10.89
CA ALA A 63 7.98 -1.67 10.21
C ALA A 63 8.04 -1.49 8.68
N GLN A 64 7.11 -0.73 8.11
CA GLN A 64 7.11 -0.41 6.68
C GLN A 64 8.31 0.47 6.30
N LEU A 65 8.68 1.43 7.12
CA LEU A 65 9.86 2.27 6.87
C LEU A 65 11.14 1.43 6.88
N VAL A 66 11.27 0.48 7.80
CA VAL A 66 12.39 -0.48 7.81
C VAL A 66 12.40 -1.31 6.53
N ALA A 67 11.24 -1.78 6.06
CA ALA A 67 11.14 -2.51 4.80
C ALA A 67 11.58 -1.65 3.60
N VAL A 68 11.18 -0.37 3.55
CA VAL A 68 11.63 0.60 2.53
C VAL A 68 13.16 0.73 2.54
N ILE A 69 13.78 0.85 3.72
CA ILE A 69 15.23 0.97 3.87
C ILE A 69 15.91 -0.29 3.34
N ILE A 70 15.44 -1.48 3.73
CA ILE A 70 16.01 -2.75 3.27
C ILE A 70 15.96 -2.85 1.75
N VAL A 71 14.80 -2.56 1.13
CA VAL A 71 14.64 -2.61 -0.32
C VAL A 71 15.53 -1.59 -1.01
N ALA A 72 15.61 -0.36 -0.49
CA ALA A 72 16.44 0.70 -1.06
C ALA A 72 17.92 0.32 -1.08
N VAL A 73 18.41 -0.31 0.00
CA VAL A 73 19.80 -0.77 0.12
C VAL A 73 20.04 -1.98 -0.81
N MET A 74 19.15 -2.97 -0.79
CA MET A 74 19.31 -4.20 -1.59
C MET A 74 19.23 -3.92 -3.09
N ALA A 75 18.32 -3.03 -3.51
CA ALA A 75 18.16 -2.65 -4.91
C ALA A 75 19.10 -1.51 -5.35
N ASN A 76 19.92 -0.97 -4.46
CA ASN A 76 20.79 0.20 -4.69
C ASN A 76 20.01 1.42 -5.25
N THR A 77 18.79 1.62 -4.74
CA THR A 77 17.86 2.69 -5.18
C THR A 77 17.57 3.64 -4.03
N MET A 78 18.55 4.47 -3.65
CA MET A 78 18.41 5.40 -2.49
C MET A 78 17.29 6.43 -2.69
N PHE A 79 16.88 6.68 -3.93
CA PHE A 79 15.74 7.54 -4.24
C PHE A 79 14.44 7.06 -3.57
N LEU A 80 14.29 5.76 -3.37
CA LEU A 80 13.12 5.15 -2.73
C LEU A 80 12.90 5.65 -1.29
N LEU A 81 14.00 5.97 -0.56
CA LEU A 81 13.95 6.49 0.81
C LEU A 81 13.28 7.87 0.90
N VAL A 82 13.32 8.64 -0.18
CA VAL A 82 12.65 9.94 -0.27
C VAL A 82 11.27 9.79 -0.88
N GLN A 83 11.15 8.98 -1.93
CA GLN A 83 9.92 8.80 -2.69
C GLN A 83 8.78 8.25 -1.84
N ALA A 84 9.00 7.16 -1.13
CA ALA A 84 7.93 6.49 -0.36
C ALA A 84 7.38 7.38 0.78
N PRO A 85 8.21 8.00 1.65
CA PRO A 85 7.72 8.92 2.66
C PRO A 85 7.07 10.18 2.07
N LEU A 86 7.59 10.70 0.97
CA LEU A 86 7.02 11.88 0.31
C LEU A 86 5.59 11.61 -0.14
N PHE A 87 5.35 10.51 -0.84
CA PHE A 87 4.00 10.14 -1.28
C PHE A 87 3.08 9.79 -0.11
N ALA A 88 3.60 9.17 0.94
CA ALA A 88 2.84 8.90 2.15
C ALA A 88 2.34 10.18 2.82
N VAL A 89 3.24 11.14 3.03
CA VAL A 89 2.92 12.43 3.65
C VAL A 89 1.97 13.24 2.76
N LEU A 90 2.25 13.31 1.45
CA LEU A 90 1.37 14.02 0.50
C LEU A 90 -0.04 13.43 0.51
N SER A 91 -0.17 12.11 0.49
CA SER A 91 -1.47 11.42 0.56
C SER A 91 -2.18 11.68 1.89
N ALA A 92 -1.47 11.66 3.02
CA ALA A 92 -2.04 11.97 4.33
C ALA A 92 -2.51 13.43 4.43
N VAL A 93 -1.74 14.38 3.88
CA VAL A 93 -2.11 15.80 3.84
C VAL A 93 -3.34 16.02 2.98
N LEU A 94 -3.42 15.39 1.79
CA LEU A 94 -4.61 15.43 0.95
C LEU A 94 -5.84 14.87 1.68
N GLN A 95 -5.69 13.71 2.34
CA GLN A 95 -6.78 13.10 3.11
C GLN A 95 -7.21 14.00 4.29
N ALA A 96 -6.26 14.61 5.00
CA ALA A 96 -6.55 15.58 6.05
C ALA A 96 -7.29 16.80 5.51
N GLY A 97 -6.86 17.33 4.37
CA GLY A 97 -7.54 18.43 3.67
C GLY A 97 -8.99 18.08 3.32
N LEU A 98 -9.23 16.89 2.76
CA LEU A 98 -10.58 16.42 2.45
C LEU A 98 -11.44 16.29 3.71
N SER A 99 -10.87 15.84 4.85
CA SER A 99 -11.59 15.75 6.11
C SER A 99 -12.01 17.11 6.68
N MET A 100 -11.29 18.19 6.34
CA MET A 100 -11.63 19.56 6.75
C MET A 100 -12.77 20.16 5.94
N VAL A 101 -12.99 19.73 4.69
CA VAL A 101 -14.07 20.24 3.84
C VAL A 101 -15.45 19.91 4.44
N LYS A 102 -15.61 18.75 5.07
CA LYS A 102 -16.83 18.36 5.77
C LYS A 102 -16.47 17.82 7.16
N PRO A 103 -16.47 18.67 8.19
CA PRO A 103 -16.16 18.25 9.55
C PRO A 103 -17.03 17.08 10.02
N GLY A 104 -16.39 16.03 10.57
CA GLY A 104 -17.07 14.83 11.05
C GLY A 104 -17.36 13.75 9.99
N SER A 105 -17.01 13.97 8.72
CA SER A 105 -17.18 12.97 7.64
C SER A 105 -16.13 11.88 7.69
N MET A 106 -14.90 12.21 8.08
CA MET A 106 -13.75 11.29 8.19
C MET A 106 -13.09 11.41 9.55
N GLY A 107 -12.65 10.28 10.09
CA GLY A 107 -11.89 10.22 11.34
C GLY A 107 -10.41 10.50 11.13
N PHE A 108 -9.74 11.02 12.16
CA PHE A 108 -8.27 11.15 12.16
C PHE A 108 -7.57 9.80 11.92
N GLY A 109 -8.23 8.69 12.25
CA GLY A 109 -7.78 7.34 11.98
C GLY A 109 -7.59 7.04 10.49
N ASP A 110 -8.45 7.58 9.63
CA ASP A 110 -8.37 7.38 8.18
C ASP A 110 -7.13 8.08 7.61
N VAL A 111 -6.81 9.28 8.10
CA VAL A 111 -5.60 10.02 7.72
C VAL A 111 -4.33 9.25 8.08
N THR A 112 -4.30 8.67 9.29
CA THR A 112 -3.13 7.90 9.74
C THR A 112 -3.04 6.55 9.03
N CYS A 113 -4.18 5.92 8.69
CA CYS A 113 -4.22 4.71 7.85
C CYS A 113 -3.70 5.01 6.43
N THR A 114 -4.12 6.15 5.85
CA THR A 114 -3.61 6.63 4.55
C THR A 114 -2.10 6.86 4.57
N LEU A 115 -1.55 7.40 5.68
CA LEU A 115 -0.10 7.54 5.83
C LEU A 115 0.62 6.17 5.79
N ALA A 116 0.12 5.19 6.55
CA ALA A 116 0.71 3.86 6.60
C ALA A 116 0.64 3.12 5.25
N MET A 117 -0.51 3.17 4.57
CA MET A 117 -0.67 2.58 3.24
C MET A 117 0.12 3.35 2.18
N GLY A 118 0.21 4.68 2.31
CA GLY A 118 0.98 5.54 1.42
C GLY A 118 2.47 5.23 1.40
N LEU A 119 3.05 4.77 2.52
CA LEU A 119 4.44 4.28 2.55
C LEU A 119 4.63 3.07 1.63
N ALA A 120 3.71 2.12 1.67
CA ALA A 120 3.77 0.94 0.82
C ALA A 120 3.53 1.29 -0.66
N VAL A 121 2.41 1.98 -0.96
CA VAL A 121 2.06 2.35 -2.34
C VAL A 121 3.09 3.29 -2.95
N GLY A 122 3.68 4.19 -2.14
CA GLY A 122 4.73 5.12 -2.55
C GLY A 122 6.01 4.42 -3.03
N MET A 123 6.30 3.20 -2.55
CA MET A 123 7.41 2.37 -3.07
C MET A 123 7.19 2.00 -4.55
N ALA A 124 5.95 1.75 -4.96
CA ALA A 124 5.61 1.41 -6.34
C ALA A 124 5.58 2.63 -7.29
N GLY A 125 5.74 3.85 -6.75
CA GLY A 125 5.87 5.07 -7.53
C GLY A 125 4.58 5.85 -7.75
N LEU A 126 4.70 6.93 -8.54
CA LEU A 126 3.61 7.88 -8.77
C LEU A 126 2.38 7.22 -9.41
N THR A 127 2.57 6.35 -10.38
CA THR A 127 1.47 5.65 -11.07
C THR A 127 0.63 4.85 -10.08
N ALA A 128 1.28 4.13 -9.16
CA ALA A 128 0.59 3.37 -8.12
C ALA A 128 -0.20 4.28 -7.18
N VAL A 129 0.36 5.44 -6.82
CA VAL A 129 -0.33 6.42 -5.97
C VAL A 129 -1.57 6.96 -6.66
N VAL A 130 -1.49 7.30 -7.95
CA VAL A 130 -2.65 7.78 -8.73
C VAL A 130 -3.73 6.70 -8.83
N VAL A 131 -3.35 5.46 -9.18
CA VAL A 131 -4.28 4.33 -9.25
C VAL A 131 -4.92 4.07 -7.89
N TRP A 132 -4.13 4.15 -6.81
CA TRP A 132 -4.63 4.01 -5.44
C TRP A 132 -5.71 5.04 -5.09
N TRP A 133 -5.48 6.32 -5.41
CA TRP A 133 -6.44 7.39 -5.15
C TRP A 133 -7.73 7.20 -5.95
N LEU A 134 -7.63 6.80 -7.21
CA LEU A 134 -8.80 6.49 -8.04
C LEU A 134 -9.56 5.28 -7.49
N ALA A 135 -8.85 4.20 -7.17
CA ALA A 135 -9.44 2.99 -6.58
C ALA A 135 -10.09 3.30 -5.21
N MET A 136 -9.44 4.12 -4.37
CA MET A 136 -9.97 4.53 -3.07
C MET A 136 -11.26 5.34 -3.20
N GLY A 137 -11.35 6.23 -4.20
CA GLY A 137 -12.57 6.96 -4.50
C GLY A 137 -13.71 6.02 -4.92
N LEU A 138 -13.46 5.13 -5.87
CA LEU A 138 -14.46 4.19 -6.38
C LEU A 138 -14.89 3.17 -5.33
N LEU A 139 -13.93 2.50 -4.69
CA LEU A 139 -14.21 1.51 -3.66
C LEU A 139 -14.82 2.14 -2.42
N GLY A 140 -14.41 3.36 -2.06
CA GLY A 140 -14.99 4.09 -0.94
C GLY A 140 -16.45 4.44 -1.16
N LEU A 141 -16.83 4.89 -2.36
CA LEU A 141 -18.23 5.14 -2.71
C LEU A 141 -19.04 3.85 -2.72
N ALA A 142 -18.52 2.79 -3.33
CA ALA A 142 -19.18 1.47 -3.35
C ALA A 142 -19.35 0.91 -1.93
N TRP A 143 -18.31 1.01 -1.10
CA TRP A 143 -18.34 0.59 0.29
C TRP A 143 -19.35 1.37 1.11
N MET A 144 -19.40 2.69 0.95
CA MET A 144 -20.38 3.55 1.60
C MET A 144 -21.81 3.18 1.22
N ALA A 145 -22.08 2.98 -0.07
CA ALA A 145 -23.40 2.58 -0.56
C ALA A 145 -23.82 1.22 0.00
N LEU A 146 -22.90 0.24 0.00
CA LEU A 146 -23.12 -1.09 0.54
C LEU A 146 -23.40 -1.04 2.05
N TRP A 147 -22.58 -0.28 2.80
CA TRP A 147 -22.72 -0.15 4.25
C TRP A 147 -24.04 0.49 4.65
N LEU A 148 -24.44 1.56 3.98
CA LEU A 148 -25.71 2.23 4.25
C LEU A 148 -26.91 1.32 3.97
N ARG A 149 -26.79 0.39 3.02
CA ARG A 149 -27.87 -0.57 2.68
C ARG A 149 -27.95 -1.74 3.67
N PHE A 150 -26.83 -2.21 4.17
CA PHE A 150 -26.71 -3.42 4.99
C PHE A 150 -26.18 -3.16 6.40
N ASP A 151 -26.22 -1.92 6.89
CA ASP A 151 -25.60 -1.50 8.16
C ASP A 151 -25.90 -2.50 9.31
N PRO A 152 -24.93 -3.36 9.70
CA PRO A 152 -25.12 -4.36 10.76
C PRO A 152 -25.19 -3.73 12.15
N GLN A 153 -24.81 -2.45 12.28
CA GLN A 153 -24.77 -1.72 13.55
C GLN A 153 -25.87 -0.66 13.66
N ARG A 154 -26.94 -0.81 12.90
CA ARG A 154 -28.06 0.15 12.84
C ARG A 154 -28.73 0.43 14.22
N ARG A 155 -28.54 -0.46 15.19
CA ARG A 155 -29.09 -0.36 16.55
C ARG A 155 -28.04 0.03 17.61
N SER A 156 -26.82 0.36 17.22
CA SER A 156 -25.73 0.77 18.14
C SER A 156 -25.54 2.28 18.15
N ASP A 157 -24.82 2.80 19.14
CA ASP A 157 -24.42 4.22 19.25
C ASP A 157 -23.59 4.71 18.05
N HIS A 158 -23.20 3.81 17.17
CA HIS A 158 -22.39 4.08 15.98
C HIS A 158 -23.21 4.04 14.68
N ALA A 159 -24.54 4.04 14.77
CA ALA A 159 -25.42 4.03 13.61
C ALA A 159 -25.11 5.17 12.64
N GLY A 160 -25.02 4.86 11.35
CA GLY A 160 -24.76 5.83 10.29
C GLY A 160 -23.28 6.25 10.10
N LYS A 161 -22.36 5.78 10.94
CA LYS A 161 -20.91 5.98 10.72
C LYS A 161 -20.39 4.84 9.83
N VAL A 162 -19.65 5.17 8.77
CA VAL A 162 -19.09 4.18 7.85
C VAL A 162 -17.60 3.96 8.17
N PRO A 163 -17.15 2.69 8.40
CA PRO A 163 -15.73 2.41 8.55
C PRO A 163 -15.05 2.57 7.17
N PHE A 164 -14.09 3.47 7.06
CA PHE A 164 -13.46 3.78 5.77
C PHE A 164 -12.10 3.09 5.59
N ALA A 165 -11.45 2.67 6.68
CA ALA A 165 -10.15 1.99 6.63
C ALA A 165 -10.12 0.77 5.69
N PRO A 166 -11.15 -0.11 5.62
CA PRO A 166 -11.15 -1.23 4.68
C PRO A 166 -11.05 -0.79 3.21
N ALA A 167 -11.71 0.31 2.84
CA ALA A 167 -11.67 0.83 1.47
C ALA A 167 -10.26 1.34 1.12
N ILE A 168 -9.57 2.00 2.06
CA ILE A 168 -8.19 2.49 1.89
C ILE A 168 -7.24 1.32 1.64
N VAL A 169 -7.35 0.26 2.45
CA VAL A 169 -6.47 -0.92 2.37
C VAL A 169 -6.73 -1.73 1.10
N CYS A 170 -7.99 -2.02 0.77
CA CYS A 170 -8.34 -2.72 -0.47
C CYS A 170 -7.86 -1.95 -1.70
N ALA A 171 -8.03 -0.63 -1.72
CA ALA A 171 -7.55 0.21 -2.81
C ALA A 171 -6.02 0.16 -2.95
N ALA A 172 -5.27 0.12 -1.84
CA ALA A 172 -3.82 0.01 -1.85
C ALA A 172 -3.36 -1.33 -2.45
N VAL A 173 -4.01 -2.43 -2.07
CA VAL A 173 -3.73 -3.76 -2.65
C VAL A 173 -4.01 -3.77 -4.15
N VAL A 174 -5.16 -3.25 -4.57
CA VAL A 174 -5.52 -3.16 -6.00
C VAL A 174 -4.49 -2.34 -6.78
N ALA A 175 -4.06 -1.20 -6.24
CA ALA A 175 -3.09 -0.34 -6.90
C ALA A 175 -1.73 -1.01 -7.06
N VAL A 176 -1.21 -1.67 -6.02
CA VAL A 176 0.07 -2.39 -6.09
C VAL A 176 -0.02 -3.53 -7.11
N ILE A 177 -1.08 -4.34 -7.08
CA ILE A 177 -1.26 -5.44 -8.05
C ILE A 177 -1.38 -4.88 -9.48
N ALA A 178 -2.20 -3.86 -9.69
CA ALA A 178 -2.40 -3.29 -11.04
C ALA A 178 -1.10 -2.74 -11.63
N THR A 179 -0.27 -2.08 -10.82
CA THR A 179 1.00 -1.50 -11.30
C THR A 179 2.13 -2.51 -11.42
N THR A 180 2.02 -3.69 -10.83
CA THR A 180 3.00 -4.78 -11.02
C THR A 180 2.67 -5.65 -12.22
N LEU A 181 1.42 -5.59 -12.72
CA LEU A 181 0.97 -6.33 -13.92
C LEU A 181 1.09 -5.51 -15.23
N LEU A 182 1.24 -4.18 -15.12
CA LEU A 182 1.44 -3.26 -16.25
C LEU A 182 2.91 -3.10 -16.60
#